data_e7ee930d44beb8fb961a681b46debf0a
#
_entry.id   e7ee930d44beb8fb961a681b46debf0a
#
_cell.length_a   1.000
_cell.length_b   1.000
_cell.length_c   1.000
_cell.angle_alpha   90.00
_cell.angle_beta   90.00
_cell.angle_gamma   90.00
#
_symmetry.space_group_name_H-M   'P 1'
#
loop_
_entity.id
_entity.type
_entity.pdbx_description
1 polymer ?
#
loop_
_entity_poly.entity_id
_entity_poly.type
_entity_poly.pdbx_seq_one_letter_code
_entity_poly.pdbx_strand_id
1 'polypeptide(L)'
;GIQILHPDLPTIPIIISIIFFLFFIQQFGSNFVGKSFGPIMLLWFSMLFILGFHQLMQNPSVLKAVNPYYAYQLLVNYPEGFWILGAVFLCTTGAEALYSDLGHVGRKNIYITWAMVKICLLINYFGQGANLLKFEGKTIDVNPFYQLMPEWFLLIGIIISTTAAVVASQALISGAFTVVNEAMRLNFGPKLKVVYPTDLRGQVYISTVNWVLCIGCIGVILFFQHSSNME
;
A
#
# COMPACT_ATOMS: atom_id res chain seq x y z
N GLY A 1 -1.18 -12.40 -4.74
CA GLY A 1 -2.23 -12.44 -5.79
C GLY A 1 -1.93 -13.48 -6.86
N ILE A 2 -0.79 -13.37 -7.55
CA ILE A 2 -0.42 -14.28 -8.67
C ILE A 2 -0.33 -15.74 -8.22
N GLN A 3 0.15 -16.04 -7.03
CA GLN A 3 0.22 -17.41 -6.47
C GLN A 3 -1.15 -18.07 -6.27
N ILE A 4 -2.22 -17.28 -6.17
CA ILE A 4 -3.58 -17.83 -6.05
C ILE A 4 -4.02 -18.46 -7.38
N LEU A 5 -3.58 -17.89 -8.50
CA LEU A 5 -3.88 -18.40 -9.85
C LEU A 5 -2.94 -19.52 -10.28
N HIS A 6 -1.67 -19.41 -9.94
CA HIS A 6 -0.61 -20.35 -10.32
C HIS A 6 0.39 -20.51 -9.16
N PRO A 7 0.22 -21.53 -8.30
CA PRO A 7 1.10 -21.77 -7.14
C PRO A 7 2.56 -22.04 -7.52
N ASP A 8 2.80 -22.62 -8.70
CA ASP A 8 4.14 -23.04 -9.16
C ASP A 8 4.96 -21.92 -9.81
N LEU A 9 4.42 -20.70 -9.96
CA LEU A 9 5.15 -19.61 -10.58
C LEU A 9 6.26 -19.07 -9.65
N PRO A 10 7.48 -18.90 -10.17
CA PRO A 10 8.57 -18.29 -9.41
C PRO A 10 8.29 -16.79 -9.21
N THR A 11 7.66 -16.45 -8.10
CA THR A 11 7.25 -15.06 -7.82
C THR A 11 8.43 -14.13 -7.54
N ILE A 12 9.50 -14.62 -6.93
CA ILE A 12 10.68 -13.81 -6.57
C ILE A 12 11.32 -13.14 -7.78
N PRO A 13 11.66 -13.84 -8.88
CA PRO A 13 12.22 -13.20 -10.06
C PRO A 13 11.27 -12.18 -10.70
N ILE A 14 9.97 -12.43 -10.67
CA ILE A 14 8.95 -11.50 -11.20
C ILE A 14 8.95 -10.21 -10.38
N ILE A 15 8.92 -10.31 -9.05
CA ILE A 15 8.95 -9.17 -8.15
C ILE A 15 10.24 -8.35 -8.32
N ILE A 16 11.39 -9.03 -8.36
CA ILE A 16 12.69 -8.37 -8.57
C ILE A 16 12.70 -7.63 -9.92
N SER A 17 12.18 -8.25 -10.97
CA SER A 17 12.10 -7.62 -12.30
C SER A 17 11.22 -6.37 -12.29
N ILE A 18 10.07 -6.42 -11.64
CA ILE A 18 9.17 -5.27 -11.49
C ILE A 18 9.87 -4.15 -10.72
N ILE A 19 10.49 -4.46 -9.58
CA ILE A 19 11.19 -3.47 -8.75
C ILE A 19 12.35 -2.85 -9.52
N PHE A 20 13.20 -3.66 -10.15
CA PHE A 20 14.31 -3.14 -10.95
C PHE A 20 13.81 -2.20 -12.05
N PHE A 21 12.74 -2.58 -12.76
CA PHE A 21 12.15 -1.77 -13.81
C PHE A 21 11.56 -0.45 -13.27
N LEU A 22 10.94 -0.46 -12.09
CA LEU A 22 10.43 0.73 -11.44
C LEU A 22 11.55 1.73 -11.11
N PHE A 23 12.64 1.25 -10.50
CA PHE A 23 13.78 2.10 -10.18
C PHE A 23 14.53 2.57 -11.42
N PHE A 24 14.57 1.75 -12.48
CA PHE A 24 15.17 2.12 -13.77
C PHE A 24 14.40 3.23 -14.48
N ILE A 25 13.07 3.15 -14.50
CA ILE A 25 12.22 4.20 -15.12
C ILE A 25 12.31 5.52 -14.38
N GLN A 26 12.59 5.51 -13.08
CA GLN A 26 12.62 6.72 -12.26
C GLN A 26 13.57 7.80 -12.78
N GLN A 27 14.67 7.42 -13.42
CA GLN A 27 15.63 8.37 -14.01
C GLN A 27 15.09 9.18 -15.18
N PHE A 28 14.04 8.68 -15.89
CA PHE A 28 13.44 9.37 -17.03
C PHE A 28 12.33 10.35 -16.63
N GLY A 29 12.00 10.42 -15.34
CA GLY A 29 10.92 11.24 -14.82
C GLY A 29 9.55 10.58 -14.92
N SER A 30 8.66 10.93 -14.00
CA SER A 30 7.35 10.30 -13.85
C SER A 30 6.20 11.07 -14.53
N ASN A 31 6.48 11.97 -15.46
CA ASN A 31 5.49 12.88 -16.06
C ASN A 31 4.33 12.16 -16.74
N PHE A 32 4.63 11.15 -17.55
CA PHE A 32 3.61 10.35 -18.25
C PHE A 32 2.87 9.42 -17.29
N VAL A 33 3.62 8.78 -16.41
CA VAL A 33 3.09 7.83 -15.42
C VAL A 33 2.26 8.55 -14.36
N GLY A 34 2.70 9.74 -13.92
CA GLY A 34 2.01 10.55 -12.90
C GLY A 34 0.58 10.95 -13.27
N LYS A 35 0.30 11.23 -14.54
CA LYS A 35 -1.06 11.54 -15.01
C LYS A 35 -2.02 10.35 -14.89
N SER A 36 -1.51 9.13 -14.96
CA SER A 36 -2.29 7.89 -14.84
C SER A 36 -2.55 7.49 -13.40
N PHE A 37 -1.81 8.04 -12.42
CA PHE A 37 -1.94 7.66 -11.01
C PHE A 37 -3.33 7.93 -10.45
N GLY A 38 -3.88 9.12 -10.73
CA GLY A 38 -5.22 9.49 -10.27
C GLY A 38 -6.31 8.52 -10.68
N PRO A 39 -6.50 8.27 -11.99
CA PRO A 39 -7.47 7.30 -12.49
C PRO A 39 -7.27 5.88 -11.95
N ILE A 40 -6.03 5.40 -11.88
CA ILE A 40 -5.71 4.06 -11.36
C ILE A 40 -6.10 3.95 -9.89
N MET A 41 -5.72 4.93 -9.07
CA MET A 41 -6.08 4.93 -7.65
C MET A 41 -7.58 5.10 -7.42
N LEU A 42 -8.27 5.87 -8.24
CA LEU A 42 -9.72 5.98 -8.18
C LEU A 42 -10.40 4.64 -8.49
N LEU A 43 -9.93 3.93 -9.52
CA LEU A 43 -10.39 2.58 -9.84
C LEU A 43 -10.14 1.60 -8.67
N TRP A 44 -8.94 1.66 -8.06
CA TRP A 44 -8.57 0.86 -6.90
C TRP A 44 -9.50 1.10 -5.71
N PHE A 45 -9.69 2.36 -5.29
CA PHE A 45 -10.55 2.67 -4.15
C PHE A 45 -12.03 2.37 -4.43
N SER A 46 -12.48 2.55 -5.68
CA SER A 46 -13.84 2.15 -6.08
C SER A 46 -14.03 0.64 -5.96
N MET A 47 -13.06 -0.15 -6.38
CA MET A 47 -13.08 -1.61 -6.24
C MET A 47 -13.12 -2.02 -4.76
N LEU A 48 -12.27 -1.42 -3.91
CA LEU A 48 -12.28 -1.68 -2.46
C LEU A 48 -13.65 -1.37 -1.84
N PHE A 49 -14.24 -0.24 -2.22
CA PHE A 49 -15.56 0.17 -1.74
C PHE A 49 -16.65 -0.83 -2.14
N ILE A 50 -16.71 -1.20 -3.43
CA ILE A 50 -17.76 -2.09 -3.96
C ILE A 50 -17.67 -3.47 -3.32
N LEU A 51 -16.47 -4.07 -3.28
CA LEU A 51 -16.25 -5.40 -2.70
C LEU A 51 -16.53 -5.40 -1.20
N GLY A 52 -16.02 -4.41 -0.48
CA GLY A 52 -16.24 -4.28 0.96
C GLY A 52 -17.70 -4.05 1.31
N PHE A 53 -18.39 -3.15 0.58
CA PHE A 53 -19.80 -2.85 0.79
C PHE A 53 -20.69 -4.07 0.54
N HIS A 54 -20.42 -4.82 -0.51
CA HIS A 54 -21.17 -6.04 -0.82
C HIS A 54 -21.11 -7.06 0.33
N GLN A 55 -19.93 -7.31 0.89
CA GLN A 55 -19.76 -8.25 2.00
C GLN A 55 -20.35 -7.70 3.32
N LEU A 56 -20.22 -6.41 3.56
CA LEU A 56 -20.79 -5.75 4.73
C LEU A 56 -22.33 -5.88 4.74
N MET A 57 -22.98 -5.76 3.57
CA MET A 57 -24.42 -5.95 3.43
C MET A 57 -24.87 -7.40 3.71
N GLN A 58 -24.01 -8.40 3.42
CA GLN A 58 -24.31 -9.79 3.70
C GLN A 58 -24.24 -10.13 5.20
N ASN A 59 -23.31 -9.51 5.93
CA ASN A 59 -23.14 -9.76 7.36
C ASN A 59 -22.87 -8.45 8.14
N PRO A 60 -23.92 -7.67 8.43
CA PRO A 60 -23.78 -6.39 9.13
C PRO A 60 -23.42 -6.54 10.61
N SER A 61 -23.38 -7.77 11.16
CA SER A 61 -23.01 -8.02 12.56
C SER A 61 -21.59 -7.54 12.88
N VAL A 62 -20.70 -7.45 11.87
CA VAL A 62 -19.34 -6.92 12.03
C VAL A 62 -19.31 -5.46 12.51
N LEU A 63 -20.37 -4.69 12.30
CA LEU A 63 -20.46 -3.30 12.79
C LEU A 63 -20.43 -3.20 14.33
N LYS A 64 -20.67 -4.30 15.04
CA LYS A 64 -20.46 -4.38 16.49
C LYS A 64 -19.01 -4.05 16.87
N ALA A 65 -18.04 -4.28 15.97
CA ALA A 65 -16.63 -3.94 16.19
C ALA A 65 -16.37 -2.42 16.38
N VAL A 66 -17.32 -1.55 16.03
CA VAL A 66 -17.25 -0.11 16.36
C VAL A 66 -17.29 0.13 17.88
N ASN A 67 -17.88 -0.80 18.64
CA ASN A 67 -17.91 -0.69 20.09
C ASN A 67 -16.53 -1.04 20.67
N PRO A 68 -15.85 -0.10 21.37
CA PRO A 68 -14.51 -0.30 21.92
C PRO A 68 -14.43 -1.42 22.97
N TYR A 69 -15.55 -1.87 23.49
CA TYR A 69 -15.63 -2.98 24.42
C TYR A 69 -15.04 -4.28 23.84
N TYR A 70 -15.26 -4.56 22.57
CA TYR A 70 -14.69 -5.75 21.90
C TYR A 70 -13.17 -5.67 21.76
N ALA A 71 -12.62 -4.48 21.52
CA ALA A 71 -11.18 -4.27 21.50
C ALA A 71 -10.58 -4.47 22.90
N TYR A 72 -11.25 -3.97 23.95
CA TYR A 72 -10.85 -4.19 25.33
C TYR A 72 -10.87 -5.69 25.69
N GLN A 73 -11.93 -6.41 25.34
CA GLN A 73 -12.02 -7.87 25.56
C GLN A 73 -10.89 -8.63 24.83
N LEU A 74 -10.56 -8.25 23.61
CA LEU A 74 -9.45 -8.87 22.87
C LEU A 74 -8.13 -8.73 23.65
N LEU A 75 -7.82 -7.53 24.13
CA LEU A 75 -6.57 -7.27 24.85
C LEU A 75 -6.49 -7.96 26.22
N VAL A 76 -7.64 -8.12 26.90
CA VAL A 76 -7.67 -8.73 28.24
C VAL A 76 -7.68 -10.26 28.16
N ASN A 77 -8.43 -10.83 27.22
CA ASN A 77 -8.65 -12.27 27.14
C ASN A 77 -7.59 -13.01 26.32
N TYR A 78 -6.86 -12.30 25.45
CA TYR A 78 -5.85 -12.91 24.58
C TYR A 78 -4.48 -12.28 24.87
N PRO A 79 -3.53 -13.02 25.45
CA PRO A 79 -2.19 -12.53 25.77
C PRO A 79 -1.44 -11.99 24.55
N GLU A 80 -1.71 -12.56 23.37
CA GLU A 80 -1.11 -12.16 22.10
C GLU A 80 -1.80 -10.94 21.47
N GLY A 81 -2.91 -10.46 22.05
CA GLY A 81 -3.66 -9.31 21.55
C GLY A 81 -2.81 -8.03 21.47
N PHE A 82 -1.78 -7.92 22.33
CA PHE A 82 -0.84 -6.80 22.28
C PHE A 82 -0.02 -6.77 20.97
N TRP A 83 0.40 -7.93 20.47
CA TRP A 83 1.15 -8.02 19.20
C TRP A 83 0.27 -7.65 18.00
N ILE A 84 -1.03 -7.97 18.07
CA ILE A 84 -2.00 -7.54 17.04
C ILE A 84 -2.05 -6.01 16.93
N LEU A 85 -1.88 -5.26 18.04
CA LEU A 85 -1.80 -3.81 17.98
C LEU A 85 -0.61 -3.31 17.15
N GLY A 86 0.51 -4.03 17.16
CA GLY A 86 1.66 -3.74 16.30
C GLY A 86 1.29 -3.84 14.81
N ALA A 87 0.62 -4.93 14.41
CA ALA A 87 0.13 -5.12 13.05
C ALA A 87 -0.90 -4.04 12.66
N VAL A 88 -1.83 -3.68 13.56
CA VAL A 88 -2.79 -2.58 13.35
C VAL A 88 -2.07 -1.25 13.17
N PHE A 89 -1.03 -0.98 13.95
CA PHE A 89 -0.21 0.23 13.80
C PHE A 89 0.45 0.28 12.43
N LEU A 90 1.02 -0.83 11.96
CA LEU A 90 1.63 -0.93 10.62
C LEU A 90 0.60 -0.65 9.51
N CYS A 91 -0.64 -1.11 9.65
CA CYS A 91 -1.72 -0.83 8.70
C CYS A 91 -2.12 0.66 8.64
N THR A 92 -1.83 1.45 9.68
CA THR A 92 -2.15 2.88 9.74
C THR A 92 -0.97 3.79 9.41
N THR A 93 0.20 3.25 9.11
CA THR A 93 1.39 4.01 8.69
C THR A 93 1.23 4.61 7.29
N GLY A 94 2.07 5.58 6.94
CA GLY A 94 2.04 6.29 5.66
C GLY A 94 1.79 7.80 5.80
N ALA A 95 1.68 8.31 7.02
CA ALA A 95 1.54 9.75 7.28
C ALA A 95 2.75 10.55 6.79
N GLU A 96 3.95 9.97 6.84
CA GLU A 96 5.18 10.56 6.32
C GLU A 96 5.11 10.85 4.82
N ALA A 97 4.53 9.94 4.02
CA ALA A 97 4.29 10.17 2.59
C ALA A 97 3.28 11.30 2.37
N LEU A 98 2.22 11.36 3.18
CA LEU A 98 1.24 12.43 3.14
C LEU A 98 1.87 13.80 3.45
N TYR A 99 2.73 13.89 4.45
CA TYR A 99 3.42 15.14 4.79
C TYR A 99 4.36 15.61 3.68
N SER A 100 5.03 14.70 2.99
CA SER A 100 5.85 15.00 1.83
C SER A 100 5.05 15.71 0.72
N ASP A 101 3.81 15.28 0.49
CA ASP A 101 2.97 15.78 -0.60
C ASP A 101 2.14 17.03 -0.24
N LEU A 102 1.96 17.32 1.05
CA LEU A 102 1.17 18.47 1.53
C LEU A 102 1.63 19.81 0.93
N GLY A 103 2.94 19.97 0.77
CA GLY A 103 3.54 21.18 0.21
C GLY A 103 3.27 21.37 -1.29
N HIS A 104 3.02 20.29 -2.03
CA HIS A 104 2.89 20.31 -3.48
C HIS A 104 1.44 20.33 -3.96
N VAL A 105 0.55 19.58 -3.30
CA VAL A 105 -0.84 19.37 -3.75
C VAL A 105 -1.82 20.38 -3.15
N GLY A 106 -1.48 20.95 -2.03
CA GLY A 106 -2.30 21.91 -1.30
C GLY A 106 -3.34 21.25 -0.38
N ARG A 107 -3.53 21.83 0.80
CA ARG A 107 -4.34 21.28 1.91
C ARG A 107 -5.77 20.93 1.52
N LYS A 108 -6.44 21.74 0.69
CA LYS A 108 -7.86 21.54 0.34
C LYS A 108 -8.07 20.27 -0.48
N ASN A 109 -7.21 20.02 -1.46
CA ASN A 109 -7.31 18.83 -2.32
C ASN A 109 -7.04 17.55 -1.53
N ILE A 110 -6.04 17.57 -0.65
CA ILE A 110 -5.73 16.43 0.22
C ILE A 110 -6.88 16.12 1.17
N TYR A 111 -7.53 17.15 1.74
CA TYR A 111 -8.63 16.93 2.67
C TYR A 111 -9.82 16.19 2.02
N ILE A 112 -10.16 16.56 0.78
CA ILE A 112 -11.26 15.93 0.03
C ILE A 112 -10.90 14.48 -0.32
N THR A 113 -9.72 14.27 -0.90
CA THR A 113 -9.25 12.92 -1.29
C THR A 113 -9.14 12.00 -0.08
N TRP A 114 -8.64 12.51 1.03
CA TRP A 114 -8.46 11.74 2.25
C TRP A 114 -9.78 11.28 2.88
N ALA A 115 -10.82 12.12 2.83
CA ALA A 115 -12.15 11.74 3.27
C ALA A 115 -12.70 10.57 2.43
N MET A 116 -12.56 10.64 1.09
CA MET A 116 -12.97 9.58 0.18
C MET A 116 -12.20 8.27 0.44
N VAL A 117 -10.87 8.36 0.54
CA VAL A 117 -10.01 7.20 0.80
C VAL A 117 -10.35 6.52 2.12
N LYS A 118 -10.56 7.29 3.20
CA LYS A 118 -10.97 6.74 4.49
C LYS A 118 -12.28 5.97 4.42
N ILE A 119 -13.28 6.52 3.75
CA ILE A 119 -14.59 5.84 3.61
C ILE A 119 -14.39 4.51 2.88
N CYS A 120 -13.66 4.50 1.77
CA CYS A 120 -13.40 3.28 1.00
C CYS A 120 -12.64 2.22 1.83
N LEU A 121 -11.62 2.64 2.57
CA LEU A 121 -10.82 1.73 3.42
C LEU A 121 -11.64 1.17 4.58
N LEU A 122 -12.38 2.01 5.30
CA LEU A 122 -13.21 1.55 6.42
C LEU A 122 -14.26 0.55 5.97
N ILE A 123 -14.95 0.82 4.85
CA ILE A 123 -15.93 -0.10 4.30
C ILE A 123 -15.26 -1.42 3.87
N ASN A 124 -14.07 -1.35 3.27
CA ASN A 124 -13.33 -2.54 2.91
C ASN A 124 -12.89 -3.36 4.14
N TYR A 125 -12.41 -2.72 5.20
CA TYR A 125 -12.04 -3.42 6.45
C TYR A 125 -13.23 -4.11 7.09
N PHE A 126 -14.38 -3.43 7.21
CA PHE A 126 -15.60 -4.07 7.68
C PHE A 126 -16.07 -5.20 6.76
N GLY A 127 -15.93 -5.04 5.43
CA GLY A 127 -16.25 -6.08 4.46
C GLY A 127 -15.36 -7.32 4.62
N GLN A 128 -14.06 -7.14 4.78
CA GLN A 128 -13.14 -8.26 5.07
C GLN A 128 -13.48 -8.93 6.40
N GLY A 129 -13.73 -8.15 7.46
CA GLY A 129 -14.17 -8.67 8.75
C GLY A 129 -15.48 -9.45 8.64
N ALA A 130 -16.47 -8.95 7.89
CA ALA A 130 -17.73 -9.62 7.64
C ALA A 130 -17.55 -10.98 6.94
N ASN A 131 -16.58 -11.04 6.00
CA ASN A 131 -16.24 -12.30 5.34
C ASN A 131 -15.52 -13.26 6.28
N LEU A 132 -14.59 -12.78 7.11
CA LEU A 132 -13.84 -13.59 8.08
C LEU A 132 -14.77 -14.25 9.11
N LEU A 133 -15.82 -13.58 9.54
CA LEU A 133 -16.81 -14.15 10.45
C LEU A 133 -17.51 -15.40 9.91
N LYS A 134 -17.51 -15.64 8.59
CA LYS A 134 -18.04 -16.87 7.97
C LYS A 134 -17.14 -18.08 8.20
N PHE A 135 -15.87 -17.85 8.55
CA PHE A 135 -14.85 -18.89 8.75
C PHE A 135 -14.50 -19.06 10.23
N GLU A 136 -15.38 -18.67 11.13
CA GLU A 136 -15.16 -18.80 12.57
C GLU A 136 -14.77 -20.24 12.94
N GLY A 137 -13.65 -20.40 13.67
CA GLY A 137 -13.11 -21.70 14.06
C GLY A 137 -12.34 -22.47 12.97
N LYS A 138 -12.09 -21.86 11.80
CA LYS A 138 -11.30 -22.45 10.72
C LYS A 138 -10.01 -21.69 10.49
N THR A 139 -8.94 -22.38 10.15
CA THR A 139 -7.70 -21.76 9.67
C THR A 139 -7.92 -21.18 8.27
N ILE A 140 -7.38 -19.99 8.02
CA ILE A 140 -7.51 -19.29 6.75
C ILE A 140 -6.13 -19.27 6.10
N ASP A 141 -5.97 -20.09 5.06
CA ASP A 141 -4.70 -20.21 4.32
C ASP A 141 -4.60 -19.23 3.14
N VAL A 142 -5.71 -18.59 2.78
CA VAL A 142 -5.79 -17.69 1.63
C VAL A 142 -5.95 -16.24 2.10
N ASN A 143 -5.27 -15.30 1.43
CA ASN A 143 -5.36 -13.88 1.76
C ASN A 143 -6.83 -13.40 1.72
N PRO A 144 -7.37 -12.87 2.83
CA PRO A 144 -8.77 -12.48 2.99
C PRO A 144 -9.27 -11.49 1.95
N PHE A 145 -8.39 -10.62 1.46
CA PHE A 145 -8.75 -9.62 0.46
C PHE A 145 -9.19 -10.26 -0.88
N TYR A 146 -8.45 -11.26 -1.36
CA TYR A 146 -8.79 -11.92 -2.62
C TYR A 146 -10.02 -12.84 -2.50
N GLN A 147 -10.36 -13.31 -1.29
CA GLN A 147 -11.59 -14.05 -1.03
C GLN A 147 -12.86 -13.22 -1.19
N LEU A 148 -12.76 -11.88 -1.14
CA LEU A 148 -13.89 -10.98 -1.41
C LEU A 148 -14.31 -10.96 -2.88
N MET A 149 -13.41 -11.40 -3.77
CA MET A 149 -13.58 -11.31 -5.21
C MET A 149 -14.30 -12.54 -5.76
N PRO A 150 -15.32 -12.40 -6.60
CA PRO A 150 -15.87 -13.52 -7.35
C PRO A 150 -14.84 -14.05 -8.35
N GLU A 151 -14.91 -15.34 -8.68
CA GLU A 151 -13.92 -16.03 -9.53
C GLU A 151 -13.69 -15.32 -10.88
N TRP A 152 -14.76 -14.86 -11.52
CA TRP A 152 -14.67 -14.13 -12.80
C TRP A 152 -13.92 -12.79 -12.70
N PHE A 153 -13.91 -12.17 -11.53
CA PHE A 153 -13.28 -10.87 -11.31
C PHE A 153 -11.85 -10.99 -10.73
N LEU A 154 -11.48 -12.16 -10.23
CA LEU A 154 -10.22 -12.37 -9.52
C LEU A 154 -9.00 -11.90 -10.33
N LEU A 155 -8.91 -12.29 -11.61
CA LEU A 155 -7.81 -11.88 -12.48
C LEU A 155 -7.75 -10.35 -12.65
N ILE A 156 -8.89 -9.71 -12.88
CA ILE A 156 -8.99 -8.25 -13.03
C ILE A 156 -8.58 -7.57 -11.71
N GLY A 157 -9.06 -8.09 -10.59
CA GLY A 157 -8.72 -7.59 -9.26
C GLY A 157 -7.22 -7.69 -8.96
N ILE A 158 -6.56 -8.79 -9.36
CA ILE A 158 -5.11 -8.95 -9.22
C ILE A 158 -4.35 -7.93 -10.08
N ILE A 159 -4.79 -7.67 -11.31
CA ILE A 159 -4.18 -6.66 -12.18
C ILE A 159 -4.32 -5.27 -11.56
N ILE A 160 -5.53 -4.91 -11.10
CA ILE A 160 -5.78 -3.61 -10.47
C ILE A 160 -4.94 -3.45 -9.20
N SER A 161 -4.90 -4.46 -8.33
CA SER A 161 -4.14 -4.42 -7.07
C SER A 161 -2.63 -4.31 -7.32
N THR A 162 -2.11 -5.05 -8.28
CA THR A 162 -0.69 -4.99 -8.66
C THR A 162 -0.34 -3.61 -9.23
N THR A 163 -1.18 -3.06 -10.11
CA THR A 163 -0.98 -1.73 -10.68
C THR A 163 -1.05 -0.64 -9.60
N ALA A 164 -2.00 -0.75 -8.66
CA ALA A 164 -2.09 0.17 -7.51
C ALA A 164 -0.84 0.08 -6.61
N ALA A 165 -0.31 -1.12 -6.37
CA ALA A 165 0.93 -1.31 -5.61
C ALA A 165 2.14 -0.66 -6.32
N VAL A 166 2.22 -0.77 -7.65
CA VAL A 166 3.24 -0.08 -8.46
C VAL A 166 3.14 1.44 -8.29
N VAL A 167 1.93 2.01 -8.37
CA VAL A 167 1.68 3.45 -8.16
C VAL A 167 2.09 3.89 -6.76
N ALA A 168 1.71 3.13 -5.73
CA ALA A 168 2.08 3.40 -4.35
C ALA A 168 3.60 3.38 -4.15
N SER A 169 4.29 2.40 -4.74
CA SER A 169 5.77 2.31 -4.70
C SER A 169 6.42 3.54 -5.34
N GLN A 170 5.89 4.03 -6.46
CA GLN A 170 6.39 5.25 -7.12
C GLN A 170 6.21 6.49 -6.23
N ALA A 171 5.08 6.61 -5.54
CA ALA A 171 4.85 7.71 -4.61
C ALA A 171 5.85 7.69 -3.44
N LEU A 172 6.11 6.52 -2.86
CA LEU A 172 7.10 6.36 -1.78
C LEU A 172 8.53 6.70 -2.22
N ILE A 173 8.95 6.24 -3.42
CA ILE A 173 10.28 6.57 -3.96
C ILE A 173 10.42 8.08 -4.17
N SER A 174 9.41 8.72 -4.75
CA SER A 174 9.40 10.19 -4.94
C SER A 174 9.43 10.94 -3.60
N GLY A 175 8.67 10.46 -2.61
CA GLY A 175 8.68 10.97 -1.25
C GLY A 175 10.07 10.88 -0.60
N ALA A 176 10.76 9.75 -0.75
CA ALA A 176 12.12 9.57 -0.25
C ALA A 176 13.10 10.58 -0.86
N PHE A 177 13.01 10.84 -2.17
CA PHE A 177 13.85 11.87 -2.80
C PHE A 177 13.57 13.27 -2.23
N THR A 178 12.30 13.59 -1.99
CA THR A 178 11.91 14.90 -1.44
C THR A 178 12.46 15.06 -0.02
N VAL A 179 12.31 14.05 0.83
CA VAL A 179 12.83 14.07 2.21
C VAL A 179 14.35 14.22 2.23
N VAL A 180 15.08 13.46 1.40
CA VAL A 180 16.54 13.57 1.32
C VAL A 180 16.96 14.94 0.78
N ASN A 181 16.26 15.48 -0.21
CA ASN A 181 16.54 16.82 -0.74
C ASN A 181 16.36 17.91 0.32
N GLU A 182 15.29 17.84 1.10
CA GLU A 182 15.07 18.79 2.21
C GLU A 182 16.12 18.61 3.33
N ALA A 183 16.51 17.38 3.66
CA ALA A 183 17.59 17.10 4.61
C ALA A 183 18.92 17.74 4.15
N MET A 184 19.25 17.65 2.85
CA MET A 184 20.42 18.29 2.28
C MET A 184 20.37 19.83 2.36
N ARG A 185 19.18 20.43 2.14
CA ARG A 185 18.96 21.87 2.26
C ARG A 185 19.17 22.36 3.70
N LEU A 186 18.79 21.53 4.66
CA LEU A 186 18.98 21.81 6.09
C LEU A 186 20.38 21.43 6.61
N ASN A 187 21.29 21.01 5.74
CA ASN A 187 22.65 20.54 6.08
C ASN A 187 22.68 19.32 7.04
N PHE A 188 21.65 18.48 7.04
CA PHE A 188 21.61 17.24 7.83
C PHE A 188 22.29 16.04 7.15
N GLY A 189 22.84 16.21 5.93
CA GLY A 189 23.47 15.11 5.21
C GLY A 189 24.45 15.60 4.13
N PRO A 190 25.18 14.66 3.49
CA PRO A 190 26.10 14.98 2.41
C PRO A 190 25.33 15.55 1.22
N LYS A 191 25.94 16.53 0.53
CA LYS A 191 25.36 17.13 -0.68
C LYS A 191 25.48 16.15 -1.85
N LEU A 192 24.38 15.50 -2.19
CA LEU A 192 24.26 14.61 -3.34
C LEU A 192 23.85 15.39 -4.59
N LYS A 193 24.18 14.82 -5.76
CA LYS A 193 23.76 15.41 -7.04
C LYS A 193 22.24 15.24 -7.22
N VAL A 194 21.55 16.36 -7.27
CA VAL A 194 20.11 16.43 -7.55
C VAL A 194 19.89 16.72 -9.03
N VAL A 195 19.02 15.96 -9.66
CA VAL A 195 18.60 16.12 -11.06
C VAL A 195 17.11 16.42 -11.06
N TYR A 196 16.70 17.36 -11.90
CA TYR A 196 15.29 17.69 -12.13
C TYR A 196 14.91 17.16 -13.52
N PRO A 197 14.32 15.96 -13.61
CA PRO A 197 14.07 15.30 -14.89
C PRO A 197 12.95 15.96 -15.70
N THR A 198 12.18 16.87 -15.10
CA THR A 198 11.06 17.56 -15.75
C THR A 198 10.95 19.02 -15.27
N ASP A 199 10.30 19.87 -16.07
CA ASP A 199 10.03 21.26 -15.73
C ASP A 199 8.94 21.46 -14.65
N LEU A 200 8.30 20.36 -14.23
CA LEU A 200 7.30 20.42 -13.17
C LEU A 200 7.97 20.62 -11.80
N ARG A 201 7.52 21.64 -11.09
CA ARG A 201 7.99 21.93 -9.73
C ARG A 201 7.72 20.73 -8.82
N GLY A 202 8.76 20.25 -8.15
CA GLY A 202 8.64 19.19 -7.13
C GLY A 202 9.12 17.80 -7.56
N GLN A 203 9.39 17.55 -8.84
CA GLN A 203 10.00 16.28 -9.24
C GLN A 203 11.52 16.35 -9.07
N VAL A 204 11.99 15.62 -8.09
CA VAL A 204 13.41 15.52 -7.73
C VAL A 204 13.87 14.09 -7.98
N TYR A 205 15.04 13.92 -8.59
CA TYR A 205 15.70 12.63 -8.76
C TYR A 205 17.11 12.67 -8.16
N ILE A 206 17.43 11.71 -7.30
CA ILE A 206 18.74 11.57 -6.67
C ILE A 206 19.25 10.17 -6.95
N SER A 207 20.14 10.03 -7.93
CA SER A 207 20.63 8.73 -8.42
C SER A 207 21.19 7.84 -7.32
N THR A 208 21.98 8.39 -6.42
CA THR A 208 22.56 7.63 -5.29
C THR A 208 21.48 7.02 -4.41
N VAL A 209 20.47 7.82 -4.03
CA VAL A 209 19.36 7.34 -3.20
C VAL A 209 18.53 6.29 -3.94
N ASN A 210 18.28 6.52 -5.22
CA ASN A 210 17.54 5.57 -6.08
C ASN A 210 18.17 4.17 -6.07
N TRP A 211 19.47 4.08 -6.31
CA TRP A 211 20.14 2.79 -6.37
C TRP A 211 20.36 2.14 -4.99
N VAL A 212 20.58 2.94 -3.93
CA VAL A 212 20.63 2.42 -2.56
C VAL A 212 19.27 1.82 -2.16
N LEU A 213 18.17 2.49 -2.45
CA LEU A 213 16.83 1.96 -2.20
C LEU A 213 16.55 0.70 -3.04
N CYS A 214 16.94 0.69 -4.31
CA CYS A 214 16.81 -0.49 -5.19
C CYS A 214 17.52 -1.71 -4.61
N ILE A 215 18.80 -1.55 -4.24
CA ILE A 215 19.61 -2.61 -3.65
C ILE A 215 19.03 -3.06 -2.31
N GLY A 216 18.58 -2.12 -1.47
CA GLY A 216 17.92 -2.42 -0.21
C GLY A 216 16.65 -3.24 -0.39
N CYS A 217 15.77 -2.85 -1.31
CA CYS A 217 14.54 -3.59 -1.61
C CYS A 217 14.82 -5.00 -2.12
N ILE A 218 15.77 -5.15 -3.05
CA ILE A 218 16.19 -6.46 -3.56
C ILE A 218 16.79 -7.30 -2.45
N GLY A 219 17.64 -6.72 -1.60
CA GLY A 219 18.24 -7.39 -0.44
C GLY A 219 17.21 -7.94 0.54
N VAL A 220 16.18 -7.14 0.87
CA VAL A 220 15.07 -7.57 1.74
C VAL A 220 14.31 -8.74 1.12
N ILE A 221 13.99 -8.67 -0.19
CA ILE A 221 13.27 -9.74 -0.88
C ILE A 221 14.08 -11.05 -0.88
N LEU A 222 15.37 -10.98 -1.15
CA LEU A 222 16.23 -12.16 -1.18
C LEU A 222 16.46 -12.76 0.22
N PHE A 223 16.46 -11.93 1.26
CA PHE A 223 16.63 -12.38 2.63
C PHE A 223 15.39 -13.05 3.20
N PHE A 224 14.24 -12.44 3.04
CA PHE A 224 13.00 -12.93 3.63
C PHE A 224 12.25 -13.95 2.76
N GLN A 225 12.33 -13.86 1.43
CA GLN A 225 11.72 -14.74 0.41
C GLN A 225 10.19 -14.83 0.45
N HIS A 226 9.58 -14.87 1.64
CA HIS A 226 8.13 -14.90 1.85
C HIS A 226 7.68 -13.68 2.66
N SER A 227 6.52 -13.10 2.28
CA SER A 227 5.96 -11.95 2.97
C SER A 227 5.60 -12.24 4.44
N SER A 228 5.22 -13.48 4.74
CA SER A 228 4.96 -13.93 6.13
C SER A 228 6.19 -13.89 7.04
N ASN A 229 7.39 -13.84 6.49
CA ASN A 229 8.63 -13.73 7.26
C ASN A 229 9.06 -12.27 7.47
N MET A 230 8.35 -11.31 6.85
CA MET A 230 8.60 -9.88 6.98
C MET A 230 7.75 -9.21 8.07
N GLU A 231 6.70 -9.90 8.53
CA GLU A 231 5.78 -9.48 9.60
C GLU A 231 6.27 -9.97 10.97
#